data_be53e2bea3dc7a4ab0021551e47396ec
#
_entry.id   be53e2bea3dc7a4ab0021551e47396ec
#
_cell.length_a   1.000
_cell.length_b   1.000
_cell.length_c   1.000
_cell.angle_alpha   90.00
_cell.angle_beta   90.00
_cell.angle_gamma   90.00
#
_symmetry.space_group_name_H-M   'P 1'
#
loop_
_entity.id
_entity.type
_entity.pdbx_description
1 polymer ?
#
loop_
_entity_poly.entity_id
_entity_poly.type
_entity_poly.pdbx_seq_one_letter_code
_entity_poly.pdbx_strand_id
1 'polypeptide(L)'
;MRIISGRAGGIRLSAPEGRVLRPTEDRVKESMFSTIGDLTGSVVVDLFAGVGGLGLEALSRGAAQVILVECNREHCEYINRNLAKVCKAMGEQPGIGATQVVQADVRQAPIILAAVQPDLILADPPYHQDSTGFGAAHLLNDENLAQW
;
A
#
# COMPACT_ATOMS: atom_id res chain seq x y z
N MET A 1 -2.72 -0.74 -13.77
CA MET A 1 -1.74 -0.38 -12.73
C MET A 1 -0.54 -1.32 -12.81
N ARG A 2 0.66 -0.83 -12.57
CA ARG A 2 1.90 -1.61 -12.59
C ARG A 2 2.86 -1.08 -11.52
N ILE A 3 3.85 -1.86 -11.18
CA ILE A 3 5.05 -1.39 -10.46
C ILE A 3 5.85 -0.53 -11.44
N ILE A 4 6.20 0.69 -11.03
CA ILE A 4 6.87 1.65 -11.91
C ILE A 4 8.38 1.44 -11.90
N SER A 5 8.97 1.22 -10.71
CA SER A 5 10.41 1.19 -10.54
C SER A 5 10.84 0.16 -9.50
N GLY A 6 12.16 0.07 -9.28
CA GLY A 6 12.76 -0.88 -8.34
C GLY A 6 12.93 -2.28 -8.93
N ARG A 7 13.12 -3.27 -8.05
CA ARG A 7 13.47 -4.66 -8.38
C ARG A 7 12.38 -5.41 -9.14
N ALA A 8 11.11 -4.98 -8.99
CA ALA A 8 9.95 -5.55 -9.71
C ALA A 8 9.37 -4.57 -10.74
N GLY A 9 10.12 -3.58 -11.19
CA GLY A 9 9.66 -2.59 -12.17
C GLY A 9 9.06 -3.23 -13.43
N GLY A 10 7.92 -2.70 -13.90
CA GLY A 10 7.19 -3.19 -15.07
C GLY A 10 6.14 -4.27 -14.77
N ILE A 11 6.13 -4.88 -13.57
CA ILE A 11 5.16 -5.93 -13.22
C ILE A 11 3.74 -5.36 -13.17
N ARG A 12 2.84 -5.99 -13.93
CA ARG A 12 1.40 -5.64 -13.94
C ARG A 12 0.69 -6.24 -12.75
N LEU A 13 -0.02 -5.39 -12.01
CA LEU A 13 -0.87 -5.80 -10.90
C LEU A 13 -2.27 -6.15 -11.41
N SER A 14 -2.85 -7.22 -10.85
CA SER A 14 -4.24 -7.60 -11.08
C SER A 14 -5.16 -6.77 -10.22
N ALA A 15 -6.35 -6.48 -10.72
CA ALA A 15 -7.42 -5.79 -10.03
C ALA A 15 -8.78 -6.41 -10.42
N PRO A 16 -9.86 -6.16 -9.67
CA PRO A 16 -11.21 -6.54 -10.05
C PRO A 16 -11.59 -6.01 -11.45
N GLU A 17 -12.44 -6.76 -12.16
CA GLU A 17 -12.96 -6.33 -13.46
C GLU A 17 -13.76 -5.03 -13.34
N GLY A 18 -13.69 -4.18 -14.38
CA GLY A 18 -14.39 -2.90 -14.43
C GLY A 18 -13.63 -1.72 -13.83
N ARG A 19 -12.51 -1.93 -13.16
CA ARG A 19 -11.63 -0.83 -12.74
C ARG A 19 -10.72 -0.41 -13.90
N VAL A 20 -11.04 0.69 -14.53
CA VAL A 20 -10.19 1.29 -15.57
C VAL A 20 -8.93 1.84 -14.88
N LEU A 21 -7.83 1.14 -15.06
CA LEU A 21 -6.52 1.58 -14.56
C LEU A 21 -6.06 2.79 -15.39
N ARG A 22 -6.04 3.96 -14.79
CA ARG A 22 -5.74 5.22 -15.49
C ARG A 22 -4.22 5.40 -15.65
N PRO A 23 -3.73 5.78 -16.85
CA PRO A 23 -2.31 6.14 -17.06
C PRO A 23 -1.84 7.29 -16.15
N THR A 24 -2.78 8.14 -15.71
CA THR A 24 -2.53 9.24 -14.78
C THR A 24 -2.04 8.74 -13.42
N GLU A 25 -2.56 7.59 -12.95
CA GLU A 25 -2.15 6.99 -11.68
C GLU A 25 -0.66 6.57 -11.70
N ASP A 26 -0.16 6.06 -12.82
CA ASP A 26 1.24 5.67 -12.95
C ASP A 26 2.17 6.89 -12.84
N ARG A 27 1.83 8.03 -13.47
CA ARG A 27 2.62 9.28 -13.41
C ARG A 27 2.62 9.91 -12.02
N VAL A 28 1.45 9.93 -11.37
CA VAL A 28 1.31 10.47 -10.01
C VAL A 28 2.16 9.65 -9.05
N LYS A 29 2.07 8.32 -9.14
CA LYS A 29 2.87 7.40 -8.34
C LYS A 29 4.38 7.61 -8.57
N GLU A 30 4.82 7.72 -9.82
CA GLU A 30 6.21 8.00 -10.16
C GLU A 30 6.70 9.30 -9.54
N SER A 31 5.94 10.40 -9.69
CA SER A 31 6.28 11.70 -9.12
C SER A 31 6.37 11.65 -7.59
N MET A 32 5.39 11.02 -6.95
CA MET A 32 5.34 10.88 -5.49
C MET A 32 6.59 10.12 -4.97
N PHE A 33 6.89 8.96 -5.51
CA PHE A 33 8.05 8.17 -5.09
C PHE A 33 9.38 8.81 -5.47
N SER A 34 9.44 9.62 -6.52
CA SER A 34 10.63 10.42 -6.85
C SER A 34 10.89 11.51 -5.80
N THR A 35 9.84 12.06 -5.22
CA THR A 35 9.93 13.06 -4.14
C THR A 35 10.31 12.42 -2.81
N ILE A 36 9.74 11.25 -2.49
CA ILE A 36 10.05 10.49 -1.27
C ILE A 36 11.52 10.05 -1.25
N GLY A 37 12.07 9.64 -2.40
CA GLY A 37 13.47 9.23 -2.52
C GLY A 37 13.71 7.77 -2.18
N ASP A 38 14.83 7.50 -1.50
CA ASP A 38 15.29 6.15 -1.17
C ASP A 38 14.47 5.56 -0.01
N LEU A 39 13.95 4.36 -0.22
CA LEU A 39 13.19 3.59 0.77
C LEU A 39 13.96 2.37 1.29
N THR A 40 15.21 2.24 0.95
CA THR A 40 16.02 1.09 1.37
C THR A 40 16.05 0.97 2.89
N GLY A 41 15.61 -0.17 3.40
CA GLY A 41 15.59 -0.46 4.83
C GLY A 41 14.42 0.11 5.61
N SER A 42 13.53 0.90 4.99
CA SER A 42 12.40 1.54 5.67
C SER A 42 11.25 0.58 6.00
N VAL A 43 10.49 0.96 7.02
CA VAL A 43 9.19 0.38 7.40
C VAL A 43 8.09 1.25 6.80
N VAL A 44 7.29 0.69 5.89
CA VAL A 44 6.23 1.42 5.19
C VAL A 44 4.87 0.83 5.53
N VAL A 45 3.90 1.68 5.83
CA VAL A 45 2.49 1.29 6.02
C VAL A 45 1.65 1.94 4.94
N ASP A 46 0.85 1.13 4.23
CA ASP A 46 -0.12 1.57 3.21
C ASP A 46 -1.53 1.39 3.78
N LEU A 47 -2.17 2.50 4.16
CA LEU A 47 -3.42 2.50 4.94
C LEU A 47 -4.69 2.24 4.11
N PHE A 48 -4.66 2.47 2.81
CA PHE A 48 -5.78 2.21 1.90
C PHE A 48 -5.25 1.42 0.71
N ALA A 49 -4.73 0.23 1.01
CA ALA A 49 -3.89 -0.48 0.07
C ALA A 49 -4.58 -0.87 -1.25
N GLY A 50 -5.91 -1.01 -1.27
CA GLY A 50 -6.65 -1.41 -2.46
C GLY A 50 -6.15 -2.74 -3.00
N VAL A 51 -5.49 -2.73 -4.16
CA VAL A 51 -4.85 -3.92 -4.73
C VAL A 51 -3.33 -3.95 -4.52
N GLY A 52 -2.82 -3.09 -3.64
CA GLY A 52 -1.41 -3.02 -3.25
C GLY A 52 -0.55 -2.09 -4.11
N GLY A 53 -1.15 -1.12 -4.79
CA GLY A 53 -0.44 -0.28 -5.77
C GLY A 53 0.71 0.54 -5.20
N LEU A 54 0.56 1.11 -4.02
CA LEU A 54 1.57 1.94 -3.37
C LEU A 54 2.52 1.10 -2.50
N GLY A 55 1.99 0.24 -1.64
CA GLY A 55 2.82 -0.58 -0.77
C GLY A 55 3.74 -1.53 -1.53
N LEU A 56 3.25 -2.18 -2.59
CA LEU A 56 4.09 -3.05 -3.43
C LEU A 56 5.11 -2.27 -4.27
N GLU A 57 4.84 -1.01 -4.61
CA GLU A 57 5.84 -0.11 -5.20
C GLU A 57 6.97 0.17 -4.19
N ALA A 58 6.62 0.49 -2.93
CA ALA A 58 7.60 0.72 -1.86
C ALA A 58 8.47 -0.54 -1.63
N LEU A 59 7.85 -1.73 -1.61
CA LEU A 59 8.58 -3.00 -1.54
C LEU A 59 9.57 -3.16 -2.69
N SER A 60 9.13 -2.91 -3.91
CA SER A 60 9.97 -2.97 -5.11
C SER A 60 11.18 -2.01 -5.05
N ARG A 61 11.01 -0.87 -4.38
CA ARG A 61 12.04 0.17 -4.21
C ARG A 61 12.96 -0.06 -3.01
N GLY A 62 12.81 -1.18 -2.28
CA GLY A 62 13.75 -1.60 -1.26
C GLY A 62 13.30 -1.42 0.19
N ALA A 63 12.02 -1.07 0.44
CA ALA A 63 11.49 -1.09 1.80
C ALA A 63 11.72 -2.45 2.46
N ALA A 64 12.24 -2.43 3.69
CA ALA A 64 12.53 -3.66 4.44
C ALA A 64 11.26 -4.30 4.99
N GLN A 65 10.27 -3.48 5.33
CA GLN A 65 8.97 -3.93 5.80
C GLN A 65 7.86 -3.13 5.12
N VAL A 66 6.82 -3.83 4.67
CA VAL A 66 5.62 -3.19 4.11
C VAL A 66 4.38 -3.83 4.72
N ILE A 67 3.53 -3.02 5.32
CA ILE A 67 2.25 -3.44 5.90
C ILE A 67 1.14 -2.80 5.07
N LEU A 68 0.27 -3.63 4.50
CA LEU A 68 -0.83 -3.20 3.66
C LEU A 68 -2.14 -3.40 4.42
N VAL A 69 -2.80 -2.30 4.77
CA VAL A 69 -4.09 -2.30 5.47
C VAL A 69 -5.21 -2.07 4.47
N GLU A 70 -6.17 -2.98 4.41
CA GLU A 70 -7.29 -2.92 3.49
C GLU A 70 -8.53 -3.57 4.14
N CYS A 71 -9.66 -2.89 4.09
CA CYS A 71 -10.90 -3.39 4.70
C CYS A 71 -11.64 -4.41 3.81
N ASN A 72 -11.53 -4.28 2.50
CA ASN A 72 -12.24 -5.14 1.55
C ASN A 72 -11.50 -6.47 1.36
N ARG A 73 -12.19 -7.57 1.69
CA ARG A 73 -11.62 -8.93 1.58
C ARG A 73 -11.17 -9.29 0.17
N GLU A 74 -11.95 -8.94 -0.85
CA GLU A 74 -11.59 -9.22 -2.24
C GLU A 74 -10.30 -8.48 -2.64
N HIS A 75 -10.16 -7.23 -2.21
CA HIS A 75 -8.93 -6.48 -2.44
C HIS A 75 -7.73 -7.12 -1.72
N CYS A 76 -7.88 -7.61 -0.50
CA CYS A 76 -6.82 -8.35 0.20
C CYS A 76 -6.38 -9.60 -0.59
N GLU A 77 -7.31 -10.31 -1.22
CA GLU A 77 -6.99 -11.46 -2.09
C GLU A 77 -6.18 -11.00 -3.33
N TYR A 78 -6.52 -9.85 -3.93
CA TYR A 78 -5.72 -9.26 -5.02
C TYR A 78 -4.33 -8.83 -4.54
N ILE A 79 -4.22 -8.22 -3.36
CA ILE A 79 -2.91 -7.87 -2.77
C ILE A 79 -2.03 -9.12 -2.67
N ASN A 80 -2.54 -10.22 -2.11
CA ASN A 80 -1.77 -11.45 -1.97
C ASN A 80 -1.30 -12.02 -3.31
N ARG A 81 -2.16 -12.02 -4.34
CA ARG A 81 -1.79 -12.44 -5.71
C ARG A 81 -0.72 -11.53 -6.31
N ASN A 82 -0.84 -10.22 -6.11
CA ASN A 82 0.10 -9.24 -6.61
C ASN A 82 1.44 -9.31 -5.88
N LEU A 83 1.42 -9.47 -4.56
CA LEU A 83 2.60 -9.71 -3.75
C LEU A 83 3.40 -10.90 -4.24
N ALA A 84 2.73 -12.03 -4.52
CA ALA A 84 3.39 -13.21 -5.05
C ALA A 84 4.09 -12.94 -6.40
N LYS A 85 3.48 -12.13 -7.29
CA LYS A 85 4.10 -11.73 -8.57
C LYS A 85 5.33 -10.83 -8.35
N VAL A 86 5.21 -9.86 -7.45
CA VAL A 86 6.29 -8.91 -7.13
C VAL A 86 7.46 -9.67 -6.51
N CYS A 87 7.24 -10.50 -5.49
CA CYS A 87 8.28 -11.31 -4.86
C CYS A 87 8.97 -12.23 -5.87
N LYS A 88 8.22 -12.90 -6.74
CA LYS A 88 8.79 -13.73 -7.81
C LYS A 88 9.71 -12.92 -8.73
N ALA A 89 9.30 -11.72 -9.13
CA ALA A 89 10.11 -10.85 -9.98
C ALA A 89 11.38 -10.37 -9.27
N MET A 90 11.33 -10.19 -7.95
CA MET A 90 12.47 -9.81 -7.12
C MET A 90 13.40 -10.99 -6.80
N GLY A 91 13.02 -12.23 -7.13
CA GLY A 91 13.75 -13.45 -6.76
C GLY A 91 13.54 -13.85 -5.28
N GLU A 92 12.44 -13.41 -4.68
CA GLU A 92 12.07 -13.67 -3.29
C GLU A 92 10.85 -14.57 -3.19
N GLN A 93 10.67 -15.21 -2.03
CA GLN A 93 9.45 -15.98 -1.75
C GLN A 93 8.45 -15.10 -0.98
N PRO A 94 7.14 -15.19 -1.26
CA PRO A 94 6.11 -14.52 -0.47
C PRO A 94 6.18 -14.96 1.01
N GLY A 95 6.13 -13.97 1.92
CA GLY A 95 6.17 -14.24 3.36
C GLY A 95 7.57 -14.40 3.96
N ILE A 96 8.62 -14.36 3.15
CA ILE A 96 9.99 -14.19 3.65
C ILE A 96 10.32 -12.71 3.58
N GLY A 97 10.41 -12.09 4.71
CA GLY A 97 10.56 -10.66 4.85
C GLY A 97 9.28 -10.04 5.39
N ALA A 98 9.35 -8.80 5.65
CA ALA A 98 8.39 -8.08 6.44
C ALA A 98 7.19 -7.57 5.62
N THR A 99 6.57 -8.35 4.73
CA THR A 99 5.33 -7.93 4.08
C THR A 99 4.12 -8.58 4.72
N GLN A 100 3.23 -7.76 5.25
CA GLN A 100 2.01 -8.19 5.93
C GLN A 100 0.78 -7.57 5.27
N VAL A 101 -0.24 -8.37 5.02
CA VAL A 101 -1.57 -7.91 4.61
C VAL A 101 -2.50 -7.99 5.80
N VAL A 102 -3.05 -6.85 6.20
CA VAL A 102 -3.94 -6.72 7.35
C VAL A 102 -5.33 -6.36 6.85
N GLN A 103 -6.28 -7.29 6.98
CA GLN A 103 -7.67 -6.99 6.69
C GLN A 103 -8.30 -6.28 7.88
N ALA A 104 -8.36 -4.95 7.82
CA ALA A 104 -8.92 -4.12 8.88
C ALA A 104 -9.43 -2.78 8.34
N ASP A 105 -10.29 -2.15 9.12
CA ASP A 105 -10.61 -0.74 8.94
C ASP A 105 -9.39 0.11 9.34
N VAL A 106 -9.06 1.13 8.55
CA VAL A 106 -7.92 2.02 8.79
C VAL A 106 -7.93 2.65 10.18
N ARG A 107 -9.11 2.92 10.75
CA ARG A 107 -9.27 3.47 12.11
C ARG A 107 -8.73 2.54 13.21
N GLN A 108 -8.59 1.27 12.91
CA GLN A 108 -8.04 0.27 13.83
C GLN A 108 -6.52 0.09 13.66
N ALA A 109 -5.93 0.66 12.60
CA ALA A 109 -4.52 0.49 12.29
C ALA A 109 -3.58 0.90 13.45
N PRO A 110 -3.75 2.05 14.12
CA PRO A 110 -2.88 2.43 15.25
C PRO A 110 -2.92 1.43 16.40
N ILE A 111 -4.05 0.78 16.63
CA ILE A 111 -4.22 -0.22 17.69
C ILE A 111 -3.60 -1.55 17.26
N ILE A 112 -3.94 -2.03 16.05
CA ILE A 112 -3.47 -3.32 15.53
C ILE A 112 -1.95 -3.31 15.33
N LEU A 113 -1.42 -2.18 14.92
CA LEU A 113 0.00 -1.99 14.61
C LEU A 113 0.75 -1.20 15.69
N ALA A 114 0.26 -1.18 16.92
CA ALA A 114 0.82 -0.37 18.02
C ALA A 114 2.32 -0.63 18.30
N ALA A 115 2.84 -1.81 17.96
CA ALA A 115 4.25 -2.14 18.09
C ALA A 115 5.10 -1.75 16.85
N VAL A 116 4.46 -1.25 15.79
CA VAL A 116 5.13 -0.84 14.55
C VAL A 116 5.45 0.65 14.61
N GLN A 117 6.68 1.00 14.31
CA GLN A 117 7.10 2.38 14.11
C GLN A 117 7.40 2.58 12.63
N PRO A 118 6.45 3.12 11.85
CA PRO A 118 6.65 3.33 10.42
C PRO A 118 7.57 4.52 10.16
N ASP A 119 8.47 4.36 9.18
CA ASP A 119 9.25 5.47 8.63
C ASP A 119 8.41 6.27 7.61
N LEU A 120 7.43 5.60 6.99
CA LEU A 120 6.54 6.20 6.00
C LEU A 120 5.14 5.61 6.10
N ILE A 121 4.15 6.48 6.13
CA ILE A 121 2.74 6.12 5.98
C ILE A 121 2.25 6.63 4.63
N LEU A 122 1.75 5.73 3.81
CA LEU A 122 1.06 6.02 2.54
C LEU A 122 -0.45 5.94 2.77
N ALA A 123 -1.18 6.91 2.26
CA ALA A 123 -2.63 6.92 2.36
C ALA A 123 -3.24 7.51 1.08
N ASP A 124 -4.01 6.71 0.36
CA ASP A 124 -4.83 7.13 -0.80
C ASP A 124 -6.31 6.82 -0.52
N PRO A 125 -6.94 7.57 0.39
CA PRO A 125 -8.33 7.34 0.76
C PRO A 125 -9.27 7.57 -0.43
N PRO A 126 -10.44 6.90 -0.45
CA PRO A 126 -11.44 7.14 -1.48
C PRO A 126 -11.89 8.62 -1.47
N TYR A 127 -12.05 9.21 -2.67
CA TYR A 127 -12.47 10.62 -2.83
C TYR A 127 -13.87 10.89 -2.28
N HIS A 128 -14.73 9.88 -2.27
CA HIS A 128 -16.06 9.97 -1.68
C HIS A 128 -16.04 9.35 -0.29
N GLN A 129 -16.77 9.96 0.62
CA GLN A 129 -17.01 9.37 1.93
C GLN A 129 -17.57 7.95 1.75
N ASP A 130 -17.09 7.02 2.55
CA ASP A 130 -17.65 5.67 2.59
C ASP A 130 -19.08 5.71 3.19
N SER A 131 -19.73 4.56 3.30
CA SER A 131 -21.07 4.45 3.89
C SER A 131 -21.14 4.88 5.36
N THR A 132 -19.99 5.05 6.03
CA THR A 132 -19.87 5.55 7.41
C THR A 132 -19.57 7.04 7.47
N GLY A 133 -19.41 7.71 6.31
CA GLY A 133 -19.02 9.11 6.20
C GLY A 133 -17.50 9.36 6.35
N PHE A 134 -16.68 8.32 6.46
CA PHE A 134 -15.23 8.45 6.60
C PHE A 134 -14.57 8.72 5.25
N GLY A 135 -13.65 9.66 5.22
CA GLY A 135 -12.89 10.04 4.02
C GLY A 135 -11.61 10.80 4.37
N ALA A 136 -10.94 11.36 3.37
CA ALA A 136 -9.64 12.03 3.54
C ALA A 136 -9.59 13.08 4.66
N ALA A 137 -10.65 13.89 4.81
CA ALA A 137 -10.72 14.91 5.86
C ALA A 137 -10.77 14.29 7.28
N HIS A 138 -11.41 13.13 7.43
CA HIS A 138 -11.47 12.43 8.71
C HIS A 138 -10.13 11.79 9.05
N LEU A 139 -9.42 11.27 8.06
CA LEU A 139 -8.08 10.71 8.24
C LEU A 139 -7.11 11.76 8.81
N LEU A 140 -7.12 12.97 8.24
CA LEU A 140 -6.24 14.06 8.64
C LEU A 140 -6.57 14.63 10.04
N ASN A 141 -7.78 14.42 10.52
CA ASN A 141 -8.24 14.89 11.83
C ASN A 141 -8.34 13.77 12.88
N ASP A 142 -7.96 12.54 12.54
CA ASP A 142 -7.96 11.43 13.50
C ASP A 142 -6.74 11.53 14.41
N GLU A 143 -6.98 11.80 15.68
CA GLU A 143 -5.92 12.01 16.68
C GLU A 143 -5.06 10.74 16.88
N ASN A 144 -5.64 9.55 16.77
CA ASN A 144 -4.90 8.30 16.91
C ASN A 144 -3.94 8.07 15.74
N LEU A 145 -4.37 8.40 14.52
CA LEU A 145 -3.53 8.32 13.33
C LEU A 145 -2.46 9.42 13.31
N ALA A 146 -2.77 10.61 13.83
CA ALA A 146 -1.83 11.72 13.89
C ALA A 146 -0.72 11.54 14.94
N GLN A 147 -0.93 10.70 15.94
CA GLN A 147 0.03 10.40 17.00
C GLN A 147 0.84 9.14 16.74
N TRP A 148 0.46 8.37 15.76
CA TRP A 148 1.11 7.12 15.35
C TRP A 148 2.20 7.37 14.32
#